data_cff77447745a6393efaf151ed5204c3b
#
_entry.id   cff77447745a6393efaf151ed5204c3b
#
_cell.length_a   1.000
_cell.length_b   1.000
_cell.length_c   1.000
_cell.angle_alpha   90.00
_cell.angle_beta   90.00
_cell.angle_gamma   90.00
#
_symmetry.space_group_name_H-M   'P 1'
#
loop_
_entity.id
_entity.type
_entity.pdbx_description
1 polymer ?
#
loop_
_entity_poly.entity_id
_entity_poly.type
_entity_poly.pdbx_seq_one_letter_code
_entity_poly.pdbx_strand_id
1 'polypeptide(L)'
;MKKTIMLFALMASCNLFSQNNESTLKIFLNCNYCDITYIKQNLDFVEFVRDQKDADAHLLFRTQVNGSGGIIYEIEFIGQNNYKEIQDKLTFSTNSDSTDSEIREMILKYTKLGLVRYWLKNGAHDKISVEMKKKEDFDVIAQKDVWNKWVFDLGLRGYFQGQESNKTRSLNFSVTAKQVTDKNKFYLRGSFNDSRSVYTYDGTDIISSQKSSNLTLYDVLSINDHWSAGAFAETGKSTYRNKAFYGSLKPAIEYNFFSYKESSKKQLTLGYKIGGIHTNYNERTIFNKEKEFLWEHNLSLGGSIKQKWGSITSQASYESYLKDPSLNAFSFYLGTNFRIVKGLSFNVSGNYEITNNQINLAAGDLTLEELLLSQKQVKSGYNYFLSAGLNYSFGSMFNTIVNPRFNF
;
A
#
# COMPACT_ATOMS: atom_id res chain seq x y z
N MET A 1 -76.89 27.35 -19.48
CA MET A 1 -76.17 26.68 -18.40
C MET A 1 -75.83 25.20 -18.68
N LYS A 2 -75.84 24.70 -19.91
CA LYS A 2 -75.50 23.30 -20.27
C LYS A 2 -74.17 23.11 -21.05
N LYS A 3 -73.46 24.23 -21.38
CA LYS A 3 -72.19 24.15 -22.14
C LYS A 3 -70.93 24.37 -21.26
N THR A 4 -71.06 24.75 -19.99
CA THR A 4 -69.93 25.03 -19.10
C THR A 4 -69.55 23.82 -18.24
N ILE A 5 -70.37 22.78 -18.13
CA ILE A 5 -70.09 21.57 -17.36
C ILE A 5 -69.27 20.55 -18.17
N MET A 6 -69.30 20.63 -19.51
CA MET A 6 -68.55 19.69 -20.38
C MET A 6 -67.05 20.02 -20.50
N LEU A 7 -66.63 21.25 -20.15
CA LEU A 7 -65.21 21.63 -20.21
C LEU A 7 -64.43 21.27 -18.92
N PHE A 8 -65.12 21.03 -17.81
CA PHE A 8 -64.50 20.66 -16.55
C PHE A 8 -64.26 19.14 -16.40
N ALA A 9 -64.99 18.31 -17.18
CA ALA A 9 -64.78 16.86 -17.20
C ALA A 9 -63.61 16.43 -18.07
N LEU A 10 -63.08 17.29 -18.97
CA LEU A 10 -61.93 16.95 -19.84
C LEU A 10 -60.56 17.31 -19.18
N MET A 11 -60.53 18.08 -18.09
CA MET A 11 -59.30 18.39 -17.36
C MET A 11 -58.99 17.45 -16.19
N ALA A 12 -59.89 16.52 -15.88
CA ALA A 12 -59.69 15.57 -14.77
C ALA A 12 -59.05 14.22 -15.17
N SER A 13 -58.77 13.99 -16.48
CA SER A 13 -58.23 12.71 -16.99
C SER A 13 -56.72 12.73 -17.31
N CYS A 14 -55.98 13.76 -16.93
CA CYS A 14 -54.54 13.88 -17.27
C CYS A 14 -53.60 13.68 -16.08
N ASN A 15 -53.95 12.89 -15.05
CA ASN A 15 -52.99 12.65 -13.95
C ASN A 15 -53.05 11.23 -13.42
N LEU A 16 -52.79 10.21 -14.26
CA LEU A 16 -52.46 8.86 -13.82
C LEU A 16 -51.40 8.22 -14.75
N PHE A 17 -50.40 8.97 -15.18
CA PHE A 17 -49.12 8.34 -15.45
C PHE A 17 -48.37 8.36 -14.12
N SER A 18 -48.61 7.34 -13.29
CA SER A 18 -47.66 6.94 -12.27
C SER A 18 -46.39 6.56 -13.03
N GLN A 19 -45.46 7.51 -13.13
CA GLN A 19 -44.08 7.19 -13.45
C GLN A 19 -43.64 6.24 -12.33
N ASN A 20 -43.52 4.95 -12.62
CA ASN A 20 -42.67 4.06 -11.90
C ASN A 20 -41.26 4.70 -11.97
N ASN A 21 -40.95 5.57 -11.06
CA ASN A 21 -39.58 5.98 -10.83
C ASN A 21 -38.88 4.72 -10.31
N GLU A 22 -38.36 3.89 -11.22
CA GLU A 22 -37.33 2.92 -10.90
C GLU A 22 -36.20 3.74 -10.28
N SER A 23 -36.15 3.77 -8.96
CA SER A 23 -35.09 4.51 -8.27
C SER A 23 -33.77 3.84 -8.62
N THR A 24 -32.92 4.52 -9.34
CA THR A 24 -31.60 4.02 -9.70
C THR A 24 -30.82 3.71 -8.40
N LEU A 25 -30.19 2.55 -8.31
CA LEU A 25 -29.43 2.11 -7.16
C LEU A 25 -28.26 3.08 -6.91
N LYS A 26 -28.24 3.74 -5.76
CA LYS A 26 -27.17 4.68 -5.35
C LYS A 26 -26.01 3.93 -4.74
N ILE A 27 -24.84 4.06 -5.32
CA ILE A 27 -23.63 3.39 -4.81
C ILE A 27 -22.55 4.39 -4.44
N PHE A 28 -21.87 4.10 -3.32
CA PHE A 28 -20.64 4.77 -2.93
C PHE A 28 -19.45 3.82 -3.12
N LEU A 29 -18.50 4.22 -3.98
CA LEU A 29 -17.31 3.45 -4.28
C LEU A 29 -16.14 3.94 -3.42
N ASN A 30 -15.72 3.13 -2.45
CA ASN A 30 -14.57 3.42 -1.58
C ASN A 30 -13.36 2.57 -2.03
N CYS A 31 -12.67 3.07 -3.04
CA CYS A 31 -11.50 2.42 -3.62
C CYS A 31 -10.42 3.44 -3.96
N ASN A 32 -9.24 3.30 -3.36
CA ASN A 32 -8.12 4.24 -3.58
C ASN A 32 -7.27 3.87 -4.82
N TYR A 33 -7.39 2.64 -5.33
CA TYR A 33 -6.55 2.10 -6.40
C TYR A 33 -7.34 1.66 -7.63
N CYS A 34 -8.60 2.09 -7.73
CA CYS A 34 -9.46 1.74 -8.86
C CYS A 34 -9.41 2.82 -9.93
N ASP A 35 -9.48 2.41 -11.20
CA ASP A 35 -9.83 3.30 -12.30
C ASP A 35 -11.34 3.67 -12.19
N ILE A 36 -11.60 4.70 -11.37
CA ILE A 36 -12.98 5.17 -11.08
C ILE A 36 -13.66 5.63 -12.36
N THR A 37 -12.90 6.23 -13.28
CA THR A 37 -13.41 6.68 -14.58
C THR A 37 -13.95 5.52 -15.40
N TYR A 38 -13.14 4.45 -15.53
CA TYR A 38 -13.53 3.25 -16.25
C TYR A 38 -14.75 2.56 -15.62
N ILE A 39 -14.78 2.45 -14.29
CA ILE A 39 -15.91 1.83 -13.58
C ILE A 39 -17.19 2.63 -13.84
N LYS A 40 -17.14 3.97 -13.71
CA LYS A 40 -18.31 4.84 -13.93
C LYS A 40 -18.84 4.78 -15.36
N GLN A 41 -17.97 4.60 -16.35
CA GLN A 41 -18.35 4.51 -17.76
C GLN A 41 -18.92 3.14 -18.14
N ASN A 42 -18.62 2.08 -17.38
CA ASN A 42 -18.95 0.71 -17.74
C ASN A 42 -19.87 -0.01 -16.74
N LEU A 43 -20.30 0.68 -15.69
CA LEU A 43 -21.23 0.17 -14.70
C LEU A 43 -22.59 0.85 -14.85
N ASP A 44 -23.50 0.16 -15.55
CA ASP A 44 -24.85 0.63 -15.83
C ASP A 44 -25.81 0.38 -14.65
N PHE A 45 -26.98 1.01 -14.67
CA PHE A 45 -28.09 0.84 -13.71
C PHE A 45 -27.72 1.23 -12.27
N VAL A 46 -26.75 2.12 -12.11
CA VAL A 46 -26.34 2.68 -10.81
C VAL A 46 -26.17 4.21 -10.90
N GLU A 47 -26.37 4.86 -9.79
CA GLU A 47 -26.03 6.26 -9.58
C GLU A 47 -24.89 6.33 -8.57
N PHE A 48 -23.77 6.90 -8.98
CA PHE A 48 -22.64 7.09 -8.08
C PHE A 48 -22.90 8.30 -7.17
N VAL A 49 -22.81 8.10 -5.87
CA VAL A 49 -22.90 9.18 -4.89
C VAL A 49 -21.53 9.49 -4.31
N ARG A 50 -21.33 10.73 -3.91
CA ARG A 50 -20.06 11.21 -3.38
C ARG A 50 -19.84 10.91 -1.91
N ASP A 51 -20.92 10.71 -1.15
CA ASP A 51 -20.84 10.39 0.27
C ASP A 51 -21.50 9.05 0.58
N GLN A 52 -20.86 8.27 1.45
CA GLN A 52 -21.37 6.95 1.84
C GLN A 52 -22.76 6.96 2.49
N LYS A 53 -23.13 8.09 3.15
CA LYS A 53 -24.42 8.21 3.81
C LYS A 53 -25.59 8.36 2.85
N ASP A 54 -25.30 8.77 1.62
CA ASP A 54 -26.29 8.94 0.57
C ASP A 54 -26.47 7.69 -0.29
N ALA A 55 -25.65 6.65 -0.05
CA ALA A 55 -25.66 5.42 -0.81
C ALA A 55 -26.68 4.40 -0.32
N ASP A 56 -27.20 3.59 -1.21
CA ASP A 56 -27.95 2.36 -0.92
C ASP A 56 -26.99 1.18 -0.72
N ALA A 57 -25.85 1.20 -1.41
CA ALA A 57 -24.76 0.25 -1.23
C ALA A 57 -23.41 0.98 -1.13
N HIS A 58 -22.65 0.66 -0.08
CA HIS A 58 -21.27 1.11 0.09
C HIS A 58 -20.32 -0.05 -0.28
N LEU A 59 -19.53 0.14 -1.33
CA LEU A 59 -18.53 -0.80 -1.81
C LEU A 59 -17.18 -0.44 -1.22
N LEU A 60 -16.71 -1.23 -0.26
CA LEU A 60 -15.45 -1.00 0.43
C LEU A 60 -14.38 -1.97 -0.07
N PHE A 61 -13.37 -1.45 -0.73
CA PHE A 61 -12.26 -2.23 -1.25
C PHE A 61 -11.11 -2.28 -0.25
N ARG A 62 -10.57 -3.47 -0.02
CA ARG A 62 -9.33 -3.72 0.69
C ARG A 62 -8.39 -4.50 -0.20
N THR A 63 -7.11 -4.19 -0.11
CA THR A 63 -6.08 -4.86 -0.89
C THR A 63 -4.99 -5.41 0.02
N GLN A 64 -4.42 -6.55 -0.40
CA GLN A 64 -3.31 -7.19 0.28
C GLN A 64 -2.38 -7.84 -0.76
N VAL A 65 -1.07 -7.69 -0.59
CA VAL A 65 -0.11 -8.33 -1.49
C VAL A 65 -0.05 -9.82 -1.17
N ASN A 66 -0.16 -10.66 -2.19
CA ASN A 66 -0.01 -12.11 -2.05
C ASN A 66 1.45 -12.56 -2.17
N GLY A 67 1.71 -13.84 -1.93
CA GLY A 67 3.06 -14.41 -1.97
C GLY A 67 3.73 -14.32 -3.34
N SER A 68 2.97 -14.29 -4.43
CA SER A 68 3.51 -14.15 -5.79
C SER A 68 3.82 -12.70 -6.18
N GLY A 69 3.48 -11.72 -5.33
CA GLY A 69 3.62 -10.30 -5.63
C GLY A 69 2.42 -9.69 -6.34
N GLY A 70 1.39 -10.47 -6.64
CA GLY A 70 0.10 -9.99 -7.10
C GLY A 70 -0.71 -9.41 -5.95
N ILE A 71 -1.91 -8.92 -6.24
CA ILE A 71 -2.77 -8.26 -5.26
C ILE A 71 -4.05 -9.08 -5.08
N ILE A 72 -4.39 -9.35 -3.82
CA ILE A 72 -5.70 -9.85 -3.42
C ILE A 72 -6.60 -8.65 -3.20
N TYR A 73 -7.73 -8.61 -3.87
CA TYR A 73 -8.80 -7.62 -3.70
C TYR A 73 -9.94 -8.26 -2.91
N GLU A 74 -10.34 -7.62 -1.84
CA GLU A 74 -11.54 -7.93 -1.09
C GLU A 74 -12.53 -6.77 -1.27
N ILE A 75 -13.71 -7.05 -1.82
CA ILE A 75 -14.80 -6.09 -1.98
C ILE A 75 -15.89 -6.45 -0.96
N GLU A 76 -16.16 -5.58 -0.02
CA GLU A 76 -17.26 -5.70 0.92
C GLU A 76 -18.42 -4.82 0.43
N PHE A 77 -19.56 -5.46 0.14
CA PHE A 77 -20.80 -4.82 -0.28
C PHE A 77 -21.67 -4.60 0.95
N ILE A 78 -21.83 -3.36 1.37
CA ILE A 78 -22.49 -2.97 2.60
C ILE A 78 -23.80 -2.27 2.26
N GLY A 79 -24.91 -2.98 2.37
CA GLY A 79 -26.24 -2.43 2.14
C GLY A 79 -26.60 -1.37 3.19
N GLN A 80 -27.28 -0.30 2.74
CA GLN A 80 -27.79 0.77 3.56
C GLN A 80 -29.25 1.04 3.23
N ASN A 81 -29.92 1.90 3.98
CA ASN A 81 -31.32 2.25 3.77
C ASN A 81 -32.21 0.99 3.65
N ASN A 82 -32.85 0.80 2.53
CA ASN A 82 -33.70 -0.35 2.21
C ASN A 82 -32.94 -1.64 1.94
N TYR A 83 -31.60 -1.59 1.89
CA TYR A 83 -30.73 -2.72 1.54
C TYR A 83 -29.87 -3.21 2.73
N LYS A 84 -30.18 -2.79 3.97
CA LYS A 84 -29.39 -3.12 5.18
C LYS A 84 -29.13 -4.60 5.40
N GLU A 85 -30.04 -5.45 4.95
CA GLU A 85 -29.95 -6.92 5.05
C GLU A 85 -29.00 -7.54 4.01
N ILE A 86 -28.64 -6.79 2.94
CA ILE A 86 -27.72 -7.28 1.91
C ILE A 86 -26.30 -6.93 2.34
N GLN A 87 -25.57 -7.94 2.81
CA GLN A 87 -24.16 -7.86 3.17
C GLN A 87 -23.45 -8.99 2.43
N ASP A 88 -22.56 -8.66 1.52
CA ASP A 88 -21.83 -9.64 0.74
C ASP A 88 -20.33 -9.28 0.71
N LYS A 89 -19.52 -10.30 0.44
CA LYS A 89 -18.08 -10.14 0.28
C LYS A 89 -17.60 -10.99 -0.89
N LEU A 90 -16.88 -10.36 -1.82
CA LEU A 90 -16.21 -11.05 -2.91
C LEU A 90 -14.69 -10.82 -2.82
N THR A 91 -13.93 -11.83 -3.20
CA THR A 91 -12.47 -11.79 -3.21
C THR A 91 -11.96 -12.32 -4.54
N PHE A 92 -10.97 -11.64 -5.09
CA PHE A 92 -10.24 -12.11 -6.27
C PHE A 92 -8.76 -11.70 -6.16
N SER A 93 -7.90 -12.30 -6.96
CA SER A 93 -6.48 -11.95 -7.01
C SER A 93 -6.04 -11.66 -8.43
N THR A 94 -5.05 -10.78 -8.55
CA THR A 94 -4.33 -10.51 -9.79
C THR A 94 -2.91 -11.08 -9.70
N ASN A 95 -2.27 -11.25 -10.84
CA ASN A 95 -0.86 -11.60 -10.92
C ASN A 95 0.02 -10.35 -10.72
N SER A 96 1.31 -10.55 -10.45
CA SER A 96 2.27 -9.44 -10.29
C SER A 96 2.54 -8.67 -11.59
N ASP A 97 2.26 -9.27 -12.73
CA ASP A 97 2.43 -8.75 -14.09
C ASP A 97 1.10 -8.30 -14.73
N SER A 98 -0.01 -8.36 -13.98
CA SER A 98 -1.31 -7.90 -14.48
C SER A 98 -1.26 -6.43 -14.87
N THR A 99 -1.73 -6.14 -16.07
CA THR A 99 -1.83 -4.78 -16.59
C THR A 99 -2.97 -4.00 -15.92
N ASP A 100 -2.90 -2.68 -15.94
CA ASP A 100 -3.98 -1.83 -15.43
C ASP A 100 -5.34 -2.13 -16.10
N SER A 101 -5.33 -2.53 -17.39
CA SER A 101 -6.53 -2.93 -18.11
C SER A 101 -7.15 -4.20 -17.53
N GLU A 102 -6.34 -5.24 -17.31
CA GLU A 102 -6.80 -6.49 -16.71
C GLU A 102 -7.33 -6.27 -15.29
N ILE A 103 -6.64 -5.46 -14.50
CA ILE A 103 -7.04 -5.13 -13.13
C ILE A 103 -8.40 -4.42 -13.12
N ARG A 104 -8.58 -3.36 -13.91
CA ARG A 104 -9.85 -2.61 -13.94
C ARG A 104 -11.02 -3.44 -14.45
N GLU A 105 -10.78 -4.35 -15.42
CA GLU A 105 -11.80 -5.28 -15.93
C GLU A 105 -12.22 -6.29 -14.84
N MET A 106 -11.26 -6.84 -14.09
CA MET A 106 -11.58 -7.72 -12.97
C MET A 106 -12.35 -6.99 -11.88
N ILE A 107 -11.94 -5.78 -11.52
CA ILE A 107 -12.65 -4.95 -10.53
C ILE A 107 -14.09 -4.72 -10.99
N LEU A 108 -14.29 -4.30 -12.25
CA LEU A 108 -15.63 -4.09 -12.81
C LEU A 108 -16.47 -5.36 -12.78
N LYS A 109 -15.89 -6.50 -13.20
CA LYS A 109 -16.58 -7.80 -13.20
C LYS A 109 -17.06 -8.18 -11.80
N TYR A 110 -16.20 -8.13 -10.79
CA TYR A 110 -16.55 -8.49 -9.42
C TYR A 110 -17.49 -7.47 -8.77
N THR A 111 -17.39 -6.20 -9.15
CA THR A 111 -18.36 -5.16 -8.76
C THR A 111 -19.74 -5.48 -9.30
N LYS A 112 -19.87 -5.79 -10.59
CA LYS A 112 -21.14 -6.20 -11.19
C LYS A 112 -21.73 -7.44 -10.51
N LEU A 113 -20.91 -8.46 -10.26
CA LEU A 113 -21.36 -9.70 -9.59
C LEU A 113 -21.93 -9.43 -8.18
N GLY A 114 -21.29 -8.60 -7.40
CA GLY A 114 -21.76 -8.28 -6.04
C GLY A 114 -22.99 -7.39 -6.01
N LEU A 115 -23.25 -6.61 -7.08
CA LEU A 115 -24.42 -5.76 -7.18
C LEU A 115 -25.68 -6.49 -7.67
N VAL A 116 -25.58 -7.72 -8.18
CA VAL A 116 -26.74 -8.48 -8.70
C VAL A 116 -27.89 -8.54 -7.71
N ARG A 117 -27.63 -8.84 -6.43
CA ARG A 117 -28.68 -8.92 -5.38
C ARG A 117 -29.39 -7.58 -5.15
N TYR A 118 -28.64 -6.47 -5.23
CA TYR A 118 -29.17 -5.12 -5.10
C TYR A 118 -30.07 -4.76 -6.27
N TRP A 119 -29.65 -5.07 -7.50
CA TRP A 119 -30.45 -4.85 -8.71
C TRP A 119 -31.73 -5.69 -8.73
N LEU A 120 -31.63 -6.96 -8.31
CA LEU A 120 -32.82 -7.83 -8.20
C LEU A 120 -33.83 -7.26 -7.19
N LYS A 121 -33.37 -6.80 -6.02
CA LYS A 121 -34.22 -6.15 -5.04
C LYS A 121 -34.82 -4.84 -5.55
N ASN A 122 -34.15 -4.16 -6.46
CA ASN A 122 -34.63 -2.93 -7.12
C ASN A 122 -35.53 -3.19 -8.34
N GLY A 123 -35.96 -4.42 -8.57
CA GLY A 123 -36.88 -4.77 -9.63
C GLY A 123 -36.26 -4.97 -11.03
N ALA A 124 -34.95 -5.02 -11.15
CA ALA A 124 -34.25 -5.14 -12.42
C ALA A 124 -34.18 -6.60 -12.95
N HIS A 125 -35.19 -7.44 -12.69
CA HIS A 125 -35.18 -8.87 -13.06
C HIS A 125 -35.05 -9.09 -14.57
N ASP A 126 -35.74 -8.31 -15.37
CA ASP A 126 -35.76 -8.44 -16.83
C ASP A 126 -34.55 -7.80 -17.53
N LYS A 127 -33.73 -7.06 -16.76
CA LYS A 127 -32.53 -6.37 -17.25
C LYS A 127 -31.24 -7.15 -17.00
N ILE A 128 -31.31 -8.26 -16.25
CA ILE A 128 -30.14 -9.06 -15.87
C ILE A 128 -30.19 -10.38 -16.60
N SER A 129 -29.18 -10.65 -17.42
CA SER A 129 -28.90 -11.96 -17.98
C SER A 129 -27.71 -12.58 -17.26
N VAL A 130 -27.84 -13.82 -16.80
CA VAL A 130 -26.76 -14.58 -16.15
C VAL A 130 -26.40 -15.74 -17.05
N GLU A 131 -25.27 -15.67 -17.70
CA GLU A 131 -24.73 -16.74 -18.51
C GLU A 131 -23.58 -17.43 -17.75
N MET A 132 -23.67 -18.74 -17.63
CA MET A 132 -22.58 -19.56 -17.12
C MET A 132 -21.85 -20.22 -18.28
N LYS A 133 -20.53 -20.10 -18.31
CA LYS A 133 -19.71 -20.87 -19.27
C LYS A 133 -19.94 -22.36 -19.08
N LYS A 134 -19.98 -23.12 -20.17
CA LYS A 134 -20.11 -24.57 -20.11
C LYS A 134 -18.90 -25.19 -19.37
N LYS A 135 -19.11 -26.36 -18.77
CA LYS A 135 -18.10 -27.08 -18.01
C LYS A 135 -16.80 -27.37 -18.80
N GLU A 136 -16.90 -27.51 -20.10
CA GLU A 136 -15.79 -27.68 -21.04
C GLU A 136 -14.87 -26.45 -21.14
N ASP A 137 -15.42 -25.25 -20.88
CA ASP A 137 -14.63 -24.03 -20.80
C ASP A 137 -13.96 -23.83 -19.42
N PHE A 138 -14.31 -24.69 -18.45
CA PHE A 138 -13.76 -24.75 -17.10
C PHE A 138 -12.78 -25.93 -16.89
N ASP A 139 -12.29 -26.54 -17.95
CA ASP A 139 -11.08 -27.35 -17.83
C ASP A 139 -9.93 -26.41 -17.40
N VAL A 140 -10.06 -25.91 -16.18
CA VAL A 140 -8.92 -25.61 -15.36
C VAL A 140 -8.21 -26.96 -15.17
N ILE A 141 -7.39 -27.32 -16.14
CA ILE A 141 -6.26 -28.22 -15.87
C ILE A 141 -5.68 -27.60 -14.63
N ALA A 142 -5.82 -28.28 -13.50
CA ALA A 142 -5.14 -27.87 -12.29
C ALA A 142 -3.65 -27.85 -12.64
N GLN A 143 -3.18 -26.68 -13.13
CA GLN A 143 -1.80 -26.53 -13.56
C GLN A 143 -0.99 -26.88 -12.33
N LYS A 144 -0.31 -28.03 -12.40
CA LYS A 144 0.60 -28.47 -11.35
C LYS A 144 1.61 -27.34 -11.19
N ASP A 145 1.61 -26.69 -10.04
CA ASP A 145 2.59 -25.67 -9.72
C ASP A 145 3.98 -26.29 -9.68
N VAL A 146 4.68 -26.23 -10.81
CA VAL A 146 6.05 -26.79 -10.96
C VAL A 146 7.07 -26.02 -10.14
N TRP A 147 6.77 -24.79 -9.74
CA TRP A 147 7.60 -23.92 -8.94
C TRP A 147 7.38 -24.08 -7.43
N ASN A 148 6.39 -24.86 -7.01
CA ASN A 148 6.07 -25.10 -5.60
C ASN A 148 5.97 -23.78 -4.78
N LYS A 149 5.21 -22.81 -5.28
CA LYS A 149 4.99 -21.47 -4.72
C LYS A 149 6.23 -20.56 -4.66
N TRP A 150 7.35 -20.96 -5.29
CA TRP A 150 8.50 -20.08 -5.47
C TRP A 150 8.21 -19.01 -6.52
N VAL A 151 8.64 -17.79 -6.22
CA VAL A 151 8.60 -16.64 -7.13
C VAL A 151 9.96 -16.00 -7.16
N PHE A 152 10.46 -15.73 -8.36
CA PHE A 152 11.73 -15.10 -8.61
C PHE A 152 11.50 -13.79 -9.36
N ASP A 153 12.06 -12.69 -8.86
CA ASP A 153 11.99 -11.40 -9.49
C ASP A 153 13.42 -10.91 -9.82
N LEU A 154 13.64 -10.49 -11.04
CA LEU A 154 14.87 -9.84 -11.49
C LEU A 154 14.53 -8.40 -11.88
N GLY A 155 15.23 -7.44 -11.30
CA GLY A 155 14.99 -6.01 -11.54
C GLY A 155 16.26 -5.29 -11.96
N LEU A 156 16.19 -4.55 -13.07
CA LEU A 156 17.20 -3.59 -13.47
C LEU A 156 16.53 -2.24 -13.70
N ARG A 157 17.03 -1.21 -13.03
CA ARG A 157 16.51 0.17 -13.15
C ARG A 157 17.65 1.14 -13.34
N GLY A 158 17.56 1.96 -14.39
CA GLY A 158 18.41 3.12 -14.62
C GLY A 158 17.62 4.41 -14.37
N TYR A 159 18.23 5.35 -13.67
CA TYR A 159 17.73 6.71 -13.51
C TYR A 159 18.81 7.67 -14.00
N PHE A 160 18.43 8.57 -14.90
CA PHE A 160 19.30 9.56 -15.50
C PHE A 160 18.60 10.91 -15.44
N GLN A 161 19.26 11.86 -14.83
CA GLN A 161 18.80 13.24 -14.77
C GLN A 161 19.97 14.15 -15.13
N GLY A 162 19.71 15.20 -15.89
CA GLY A 162 20.76 16.13 -16.29
C GLY A 162 20.24 17.53 -16.53
N GLN A 163 21.04 18.47 -16.12
CA GLN A 163 21.01 19.88 -16.48
C GLN A 163 22.45 20.34 -16.73
N GLU A 164 22.65 21.56 -17.18
CA GLU A 164 23.98 22.06 -17.54
C GLU A 164 25.02 21.88 -16.42
N SER A 165 24.66 22.23 -15.19
CA SER A 165 25.54 22.22 -14.02
C SER A 165 25.48 20.96 -13.17
N ASN A 166 24.54 20.03 -13.44
CA ASN A 166 24.40 18.81 -12.63
C ASN A 166 23.92 17.64 -13.50
N LYS A 167 24.62 16.52 -13.39
CA LYS A 167 24.25 15.26 -14.06
C LYS A 167 24.28 14.14 -13.05
N THR A 168 23.16 13.43 -12.89
CA THR A 168 23.05 12.27 -12.00
C THR A 168 22.70 11.01 -12.78
N ARG A 169 23.44 9.94 -12.50
CA ARG A 169 23.16 8.59 -12.96
C ARG A 169 23.03 7.66 -11.77
N SER A 170 21.97 6.90 -11.70
CA SER A 170 21.80 5.82 -10.70
C SER A 170 21.41 4.53 -11.41
N LEU A 171 22.14 3.45 -11.13
CA LEU A 171 21.85 2.11 -11.60
C LEU A 171 21.54 1.22 -10.41
N ASN A 172 20.40 0.54 -10.48
CA ASN A 172 19.95 -0.37 -9.45
C ASN A 172 19.68 -1.74 -10.06
N PHE A 173 20.28 -2.78 -9.50
CA PHE A 173 20.04 -4.16 -9.84
C PHE A 173 19.50 -4.90 -8.60
N SER A 174 18.51 -5.77 -8.77
CA SER A 174 17.97 -6.58 -7.68
C SER A 174 17.56 -7.97 -8.16
N VAL A 175 17.75 -8.93 -7.27
CA VAL A 175 17.29 -10.31 -7.42
C VAL A 175 16.51 -10.65 -6.18
N THR A 176 15.31 -11.21 -6.34
CA THR A 176 14.48 -11.67 -5.22
C THR A 176 14.05 -13.09 -5.47
N ALA A 177 14.14 -13.94 -4.44
CA ALA A 177 13.51 -15.26 -4.39
C ALA A 177 12.62 -15.32 -3.15
N LYS A 178 11.36 -15.67 -3.32
CA LYS A 178 10.39 -15.74 -2.22
C LYS A 178 9.48 -16.96 -2.36
N GLN A 179 9.13 -17.54 -1.23
CA GLN A 179 8.11 -18.58 -1.13
C GLN A 179 7.20 -18.24 0.04
N VAL A 180 5.90 -18.14 -0.20
CA VAL A 180 4.91 -17.84 0.82
C VAL A 180 3.87 -18.95 0.82
N THR A 181 3.72 -19.57 1.97
CA THR A 181 2.70 -20.58 2.26
C THR A 181 1.95 -20.20 3.53
N ASP A 182 0.92 -20.92 3.90
CA ASP A 182 0.20 -20.69 5.16
C ASP A 182 1.08 -20.91 6.41
N LYS A 183 2.12 -21.75 6.28
CA LYS A 183 3.00 -22.15 7.39
C LYS A 183 4.35 -21.47 7.39
N ASN A 184 4.81 -20.99 6.24
CA ASN A 184 6.17 -20.49 6.09
C ASN A 184 6.22 -19.31 5.13
N LYS A 185 7.09 -18.32 5.44
CA LYS A 185 7.42 -17.20 4.59
C LYS A 185 8.92 -17.06 4.47
N PHE A 186 9.46 -17.58 3.36
CA PHE A 186 10.86 -17.40 3.00
C PHE A 186 11.06 -16.21 2.07
N TYR A 187 12.12 -15.46 2.27
CA TYR A 187 12.49 -14.32 1.44
C TYR A 187 13.99 -14.14 1.37
N LEU A 188 14.52 -14.07 0.16
CA LEU A 188 15.90 -13.75 -0.15
C LEU A 188 15.91 -12.60 -1.15
N ARG A 189 16.65 -11.52 -0.85
CA ARG A 189 16.82 -10.40 -1.78
C ARG A 189 18.25 -9.92 -1.79
N GLY A 190 18.86 -9.96 -2.97
CA GLY A 190 20.11 -9.26 -3.28
C GLY A 190 19.82 -7.95 -4.00
N SER A 191 20.55 -6.89 -3.66
CA SER A 191 20.48 -5.62 -4.37
C SER A 191 21.85 -4.98 -4.49
N PHE A 192 22.06 -4.27 -5.59
CA PHE A 192 23.23 -3.44 -5.85
C PHE A 192 22.77 -2.09 -6.37
N ASN A 193 23.35 -1.02 -5.84
CA ASN A 193 23.11 0.35 -6.28
C ASN A 193 24.43 1.07 -6.51
N ASP A 194 24.55 1.73 -7.67
CA ASP A 194 25.66 2.63 -8.04
C ASP A 194 25.06 3.96 -8.47
N SER A 195 25.25 4.98 -7.66
CA SER A 195 24.80 6.35 -7.92
C SER A 195 26.00 7.27 -8.06
N ARG A 196 26.04 8.05 -9.16
CA ARG A 196 27.08 9.04 -9.43
C ARG A 196 26.43 10.34 -9.86
N SER A 197 26.79 11.41 -9.18
CA SER A 197 26.44 12.78 -9.55
C SER A 197 27.69 13.58 -9.88
N VAL A 198 27.63 14.36 -10.94
CA VAL A 198 28.69 15.28 -11.37
C VAL A 198 28.11 16.69 -11.32
N TYR A 199 28.75 17.55 -10.56
CA TYR A 199 28.40 18.96 -10.42
C TYR A 199 29.51 19.79 -11.04
N THR A 200 29.18 20.58 -12.06
CA THR A 200 30.14 21.48 -12.70
C THR A 200 29.97 22.89 -12.15
N TYR A 201 30.99 23.42 -11.50
CA TYR A 201 31.00 24.76 -10.94
C TYR A 201 32.32 25.45 -11.34
N ASP A 202 32.24 26.62 -11.95
CA ASP A 202 33.40 27.42 -12.43
C ASP A 202 34.40 26.58 -13.24
N GLY A 203 33.86 25.75 -14.17
CA GLY A 203 34.66 24.88 -15.04
C GLY A 203 35.27 23.65 -14.34
N THR A 204 35.01 23.45 -13.05
CA THR A 204 35.52 22.30 -12.29
C THR A 204 34.40 21.30 -12.01
N ASP A 205 34.65 20.01 -12.25
CA ASP A 205 33.73 18.93 -11.97
C ASP A 205 33.96 18.39 -10.57
N ILE A 206 32.91 18.43 -9.74
CA ILE A 206 32.86 17.82 -8.42
C ILE A 206 32.04 16.53 -8.52
N ILE A 207 32.61 15.39 -8.15
CA ILE A 207 32.02 14.07 -8.33
C ILE A 207 31.62 13.50 -6.99
N SER A 208 30.32 13.16 -6.85
CA SER A 208 29.80 12.34 -5.76
C SER A 208 29.52 10.93 -6.26
N SER A 209 30.04 9.92 -5.55
CA SER A 209 29.83 8.51 -5.90
C SER A 209 29.41 7.72 -4.65
N GLN A 210 28.27 7.06 -4.73
CA GLN A 210 27.74 6.21 -3.66
C GLN A 210 27.47 4.82 -4.22
N LYS A 211 28.06 3.81 -3.57
CA LYS A 211 27.86 2.40 -3.91
C LYS A 211 27.38 1.63 -2.71
N SER A 212 26.39 0.78 -2.92
CA SER A 212 25.92 -0.14 -1.88
C SER A 212 25.52 -1.47 -2.49
N SER A 213 25.70 -2.51 -1.70
CA SER A 213 25.10 -3.82 -1.96
C SER A 213 24.54 -4.36 -0.66
N ASN A 214 23.42 -5.07 -0.76
CA ASN A 214 22.75 -5.69 0.36
C ASN A 214 22.22 -7.05 -0.04
N LEU A 215 22.34 -8.03 0.85
CA LEU A 215 21.68 -9.32 0.78
C LEU A 215 20.88 -9.50 2.07
N THR A 216 19.58 -9.62 1.94
CA THR A 216 18.63 -9.86 3.03
C THR A 216 18.03 -11.25 2.88
N LEU A 217 18.07 -12.02 3.93
CA LEU A 217 17.44 -13.33 4.03
C LEU A 217 16.58 -13.37 5.28
N TYR A 218 15.36 -13.85 5.17
CA TYR A 218 14.60 -14.25 6.36
C TYR A 218 13.72 -15.45 6.05
N ASP A 219 13.49 -16.23 7.11
CA ASP A 219 12.55 -17.34 7.14
C ASP A 219 11.67 -17.20 8.39
N VAL A 220 10.35 -17.21 8.19
CA VAL A 220 9.36 -17.02 9.25
C VAL A 220 8.37 -18.16 9.21
N LEU A 221 8.22 -18.84 10.33
CA LEU A 221 7.29 -19.94 10.56
C LEU A 221 6.04 -19.42 11.27
N SER A 222 4.88 -19.74 10.73
CA SER A 222 3.59 -19.52 11.37
C SER A 222 3.35 -20.63 12.41
N ILE A 223 3.40 -20.30 13.70
CA ILE A 223 3.17 -21.26 14.80
C ILE A 223 1.67 -21.49 14.94
N ASN A 224 0.88 -20.44 14.94
CA ASN A 224 -0.58 -20.46 14.97
C ASN A 224 -1.15 -19.14 14.43
N ASP A 225 -2.46 -18.90 14.60
CA ASP A 225 -3.15 -17.69 14.11
C ASP A 225 -2.65 -16.37 14.75
N HIS A 226 -1.83 -16.42 15.81
CA HIS A 226 -1.33 -15.25 16.54
C HIS A 226 0.20 -15.20 16.65
N TRP A 227 0.89 -16.32 16.69
CA TRP A 227 2.31 -16.41 16.93
C TRP A 227 3.09 -16.80 15.68
N SER A 228 4.20 -16.11 15.44
CA SER A 228 5.20 -16.45 14.43
C SER A 228 6.60 -16.37 15.02
N ALA A 229 7.50 -17.20 14.55
CA ALA A 229 8.92 -17.14 14.87
C ALA A 229 9.74 -17.20 13.60
N GLY A 230 10.93 -16.59 13.60
CA GLY A 230 11.77 -16.56 12.41
C GLY A 230 13.21 -16.20 12.71
N ALA A 231 14.01 -16.17 11.66
CA ALA A 231 15.37 -15.67 11.68
C ALA A 231 15.60 -14.71 10.52
N PHE A 232 16.33 -13.65 10.79
CA PHE A 232 16.68 -12.61 9.85
C PHE A 232 18.21 -12.53 9.73
N ALA A 233 18.72 -12.63 8.52
CA ALA A 233 20.12 -12.44 8.21
C ALA A 233 20.27 -11.32 7.19
N GLU A 234 21.24 -10.45 7.40
CA GLU A 234 21.54 -9.36 6.49
C GLU A 234 23.05 -9.22 6.34
N THR A 235 23.51 -8.97 5.12
CA THR A 235 24.92 -8.65 4.86
C THR A 235 25.03 -7.68 3.70
N GLY A 236 26.10 -6.89 3.69
CA GLY A 236 26.31 -5.91 2.63
C GLY A 236 27.48 -4.98 2.84
N LYS A 237 27.49 -3.91 2.04
CA LYS A 237 28.44 -2.79 2.11
C LYS A 237 27.78 -1.49 1.70
N SER A 238 28.33 -0.35 2.17
CA SER A 238 27.84 0.98 1.80
C SER A 238 28.93 2.01 1.98
N THR A 239 29.28 2.71 0.92
CA THR A 239 30.25 3.82 1.01
C THR A 239 29.66 4.97 1.82
N TYR A 240 28.40 5.33 1.59
CA TYR A 240 27.70 6.40 2.33
C TYR A 240 27.67 6.17 3.84
N ARG A 241 27.41 4.92 4.26
CA ARG A 241 27.35 4.52 5.69
C ARG A 241 28.69 4.10 6.27
N ASN A 242 29.79 4.36 5.59
CA ASN A 242 31.13 3.97 6.04
C ASN A 242 31.29 2.46 6.33
N LYS A 243 30.51 1.58 5.70
CA LYS A 243 30.53 0.13 5.92
C LYS A 243 31.22 -0.57 4.75
N ALA A 244 32.47 -1.04 4.94
CA ALA A 244 33.18 -1.86 3.98
C ALA A 244 32.54 -3.26 3.88
N PHE A 245 32.08 -3.76 5.03
CA PHE A 245 31.29 -4.99 5.17
C PHE A 245 30.47 -4.93 6.44
N TYR A 246 29.27 -5.47 6.41
CA TYR A 246 28.51 -5.80 7.61
C TYR A 246 27.75 -7.11 7.43
N GLY A 247 27.53 -7.82 8.53
CA GLY A 247 26.73 -9.03 8.57
C GLY A 247 26.01 -9.14 9.90
N SER A 248 24.73 -9.52 9.88
CA SER A 248 23.92 -9.73 11.08
C SER A 248 23.09 -10.99 10.98
N LEU A 249 22.80 -11.58 12.14
CA LEU A 249 21.85 -12.68 12.30
C LEU A 249 21.01 -12.44 13.54
N LYS A 250 19.68 -12.39 13.38
CA LYS A 250 18.74 -12.05 14.43
C LYS A 250 17.56 -13.02 14.43
N PRO A 251 17.45 -13.99 15.34
CA PRO A 251 16.20 -14.66 15.64
C PRO A 251 15.14 -13.65 16.09
N ALA A 252 13.87 -13.99 15.81
CA ALA A 252 12.73 -13.12 16.05
C ALA A 252 11.50 -13.91 16.46
N ILE A 253 10.65 -13.25 17.24
CA ILE A 253 9.30 -13.72 17.58
C ILE A 253 8.31 -12.57 17.38
N GLU A 254 7.11 -12.88 16.91
CA GLU A 254 6.04 -11.92 16.72
C GLU A 254 4.71 -12.47 17.27
N TYR A 255 3.98 -11.58 17.91
CA TYR A 255 2.61 -11.82 18.35
C TYR A 255 1.64 -10.86 17.68
N ASN A 256 0.63 -11.38 16.99
CA ASN A 256 -0.48 -10.59 16.46
C ASN A 256 -1.67 -10.67 17.41
N PHE A 257 -2.13 -9.54 17.93
CA PHE A 257 -3.29 -9.46 18.83
C PHE A 257 -4.60 -9.88 18.18
N PHE A 258 -4.68 -9.77 16.85
CA PHE A 258 -5.79 -10.26 16.05
C PHE A 258 -5.36 -11.51 15.28
N SER A 259 -6.30 -12.36 14.87
CA SER A 259 -5.97 -13.48 13.99
C SER A 259 -5.39 -12.96 12.65
N TYR A 260 -4.35 -13.60 12.13
CA TYR A 260 -3.79 -13.27 10.81
C TYR A 260 -4.83 -13.33 9.67
N LYS A 261 -5.92 -14.09 9.84
CA LYS A 261 -7.04 -14.14 8.89
C LYS A 261 -7.81 -12.83 8.78
N GLU A 262 -7.70 -11.96 9.79
CA GLU A 262 -8.34 -10.63 9.80
C GLU A 262 -7.41 -9.52 9.33
N SER A 263 -6.18 -9.81 8.91
CA SER A 263 -5.13 -8.83 8.57
C SER A 263 -5.53 -7.84 7.46
N SER A 264 -6.49 -8.19 6.59
CA SER A 264 -7.05 -7.26 5.61
C SER A 264 -7.87 -6.13 6.24
N LYS A 265 -8.47 -6.37 7.43
CA LYS A 265 -9.35 -5.42 8.14
C LYS A 265 -8.65 -4.74 9.31
N LYS A 266 -7.92 -5.52 10.10
CA LYS A 266 -7.22 -5.06 11.30
C LYS A 266 -6.03 -5.96 11.59
N GLN A 267 -4.95 -5.35 12.00
CA GLN A 267 -3.72 -6.02 12.43
C GLN A 267 -3.09 -5.20 13.54
N LEU A 268 -2.55 -5.86 14.55
CA LEU A 268 -1.71 -5.24 15.58
C LEU A 268 -0.69 -6.27 16.00
N THR A 269 0.59 -6.01 15.71
CA THR A 269 1.70 -6.95 15.94
C THR A 269 2.72 -6.37 16.89
N LEU A 270 3.19 -7.19 17.81
CA LEU A 270 4.33 -6.91 18.64
C LEU A 270 5.45 -7.88 18.25
N GLY A 271 6.55 -7.35 17.74
CA GLY A 271 7.70 -8.12 17.29
C GLY A 271 8.93 -7.83 18.13
N TYR A 272 9.71 -8.87 18.40
CA TYR A 272 11.02 -8.75 19.07
C TYR A 272 12.08 -9.52 18.28
N LYS A 273 13.23 -8.86 18.06
CA LYS A 273 14.42 -9.45 17.41
C LYS A 273 15.64 -9.19 18.30
N ILE A 274 16.54 -10.15 18.37
CA ILE A 274 17.82 -10.00 19.08
C ILE A 274 18.89 -10.75 18.31
N GLY A 275 20.10 -10.21 18.21
CA GLY A 275 21.18 -10.92 17.53
C GLY A 275 22.47 -10.13 17.43
N GLY A 276 23.44 -10.74 16.78
CA GLY A 276 24.76 -10.15 16.56
C GLY A 276 24.85 -9.41 15.23
N ILE A 277 25.57 -8.31 15.24
CA ILE A 277 26.02 -7.58 14.06
C ILE A 277 27.55 -7.43 14.09
N HIS A 278 28.20 -7.82 12.99
CA HIS A 278 29.62 -7.57 12.75
C HIS A 278 29.75 -6.52 11.65
N THR A 279 30.59 -5.51 11.87
CA THR A 279 30.84 -4.45 10.89
C THR A 279 32.34 -4.17 10.75
N ASN A 280 32.82 -4.12 9.51
CA ASN A 280 34.12 -3.53 9.13
C ASN A 280 33.85 -2.20 8.46
N TYR A 281 34.61 -1.18 8.81
CA TYR A 281 34.42 0.19 8.30
C TYR A 281 35.39 0.49 7.15
N ASN A 282 35.00 1.40 6.24
CA ASN A 282 35.90 1.91 5.19
C ASN A 282 36.95 2.85 5.79
N GLU A 283 36.51 3.70 6.73
CA GLU A 283 37.33 4.65 7.47
C GLU A 283 37.10 4.44 8.97
N ARG A 284 38.10 4.76 9.78
CA ARG A 284 37.98 4.70 11.24
C ARG A 284 36.78 5.54 11.72
N THR A 285 36.02 5.01 12.65
CA THR A 285 34.81 5.68 13.15
C THR A 285 35.16 6.75 14.22
N ILE A 286 34.16 7.62 14.52
CA ILE A 286 34.23 8.60 15.61
C ILE A 286 34.48 7.95 16.97
N PHE A 287 34.22 6.64 17.14
CA PHE A 287 34.54 5.84 18.32
C PHE A 287 35.90 5.11 18.20
N ASN A 288 36.74 5.54 17.25
CA ASN A 288 38.05 4.98 16.97
C ASN A 288 38.04 3.47 16.65
N LYS A 289 37.03 3.02 15.92
CA LYS A 289 36.86 1.62 15.49
C LYS A 289 37.10 1.47 13.99
N GLU A 290 37.77 0.38 13.61
CA GLU A 290 37.92 -0.09 12.24
C GLU A 290 37.01 -1.29 11.94
N LYS A 291 36.71 -2.04 13.01
CA LYS A 291 35.76 -3.16 13.00
C LYS A 291 35.20 -3.38 14.40
N GLU A 292 34.01 -3.94 14.48
CA GLU A 292 33.41 -4.30 15.77
C GLU A 292 32.34 -5.37 15.60
N PHE A 293 32.04 -6.06 16.72
CA PHE A 293 30.91 -6.95 16.86
C PHE A 293 30.08 -6.50 18.05
N LEU A 294 28.76 -6.36 17.80
CA LEU A 294 27.81 -5.90 18.80
C LEU A 294 26.58 -6.79 18.83
N TRP A 295 26.02 -6.95 20.01
CA TRP A 295 24.68 -7.50 20.17
C TRP A 295 23.67 -6.36 20.14
N GLU A 296 22.64 -6.53 19.32
CA GLU A 296 21.56 -5.57 19.12
C GLU A 296 20.22 -6.25 19.36
N HIS A 297 19.27 -5.51 19.91
CA HIS A 297 17.88 -5.94 19.93
C HIS A 297 16.95 -4.87 19.33
N ASN A 298 15.80 -5.32 18.86
CA ASN A 298 14.77 -4.47 18.29
C ASN A 298 13.40 -4.93 18.79
N LEU A 299 12.62 -4.00 19.31
CA LEU A 299 11.23 -4.15 19.68
C LEU A 299 10.38 -3.32 18.73
N SER A 300 9.36 -3.92 18.10
CA SER A 300 8.50 -3.25 17.15
C SER A 300 7.02 -3.49 17.47
N LEU A 301 6.23 -2.43 17.38
CA LEU A 301 4.76 -2.47 17.47
C LEU A 301 4.21 -1.89 16.17
N GLY A 302 3.52 -2.71 15.39
CA GLY A 302 2.94 -2.32 14.12
C GLY A 302 1.44 -2.59 14.08
N GLY A 303 0.67 -1.68 13.47
CA GLY A 303 -0.76 -1.90 13.35
C GLY A 303 -1.38 -1.20 12.16
N SER A 304 -2.45 -1.80 11.65
CA SER A 304 -3.31 -1.17 10.65
C SER A 304 -4.77 -1.53 10.88
N ILE A 305 -5.64 -0.56 10.65
CA ILE A 305 -7.10 -0.74 10.71
C ILE A 305 -7.69 -0.06 9.47
N LYS A 306 -8.55 -0.79 8.74
CA LYS A 306 -9.28 -0.27 7.56
C LYS A 306 -10.77 -0.48 7.76
N GLN A 307 -11.52 0.60 7.90
CA GLN A 307 -12.95 0.60 8.21
C GLN A 307 -13.71 1.60 7.32
N LYS A 308 -15.05 1.62 7.44
CA LYS A 308 -15.92 2.54 6.69
C LYS A 308 -15.62 4.03 6.95
N TRP A 309 -15.15 4.35 8.14
CA TRP A 309 -14.79 5.72 8.54
C TRP A 309 -13.39 6.15 8.07
N GLY A 310 -12.58 5.21 7.60
CA GLY A 310 -11.22 5.47 7.12
C GLY A 310 -10.22 4.40 7.49
N SER A 311 -8.95 4.79 7.51
CA SER A 311 -7.83 3.89 7.81
C SER A 311 -6.81 4.53 8.74
N ILE A 312 -6.17 3.70 9.56
CA ILE A 312 -5.02 4.04 10.37
C ILE A 312 -3.94 3.00 10.08
N THR A 313 -2.71 3.44 9.87
CA THR A 313 -1.51 2.60 9.86
C THR A 313 -0.49 3.25 10.76
N SER A 314 0.08 2.51 11.70
CA SER A 314 1.07 3.02 12.63
C SER A 314 2.14 1.97 12.88
N GLN A 315 3.37 2.42 13.08
CA GLN A 315 4.49 1.58 13.46
C GLN A 315 5.39 2.35 14.42
N ALA A 316 5.74 1.70 15.53
CA ALA A 316 6.79 2.15 16.44
C ALA A 316 7.88 1.09 16.48
N SER A 317 9.13 1.49 16.50
CA SER A 317 10.28 0.60 16.60
C SER A 317 11.33 1.21 17.51
N TYR A 318 11.86 0.40 18.40
CA TYR A 318 12.99 0.75 19.28
C TYR A 318 14.09 -0.27 19.08
N GLU A 319 15.31 0.19 18.87
CA GLU A 319 16.50 -0.65 18.80
C GLU A 319 17.61 -0.09 19.67
N SER A 320 18.42 -0.97 20.24
CA SER A 320 19.62 -0.57 20.94
C SER A 320 20.68 -1.67 20.98
N TYR A 321 21.92 -1.27 21.26
CA TYR A 321 23.00 -2.22 21.49
C TYR A 321 23.03 -2.65 22.96
N LEU A 322 23.10 -3.98 23.21
CA LEU A 322 23.03 -4.52 24.58
C LEU A 322 24.24 -4.08 25.46
N LYS A 323 25.37 -3.82 24.81
CA LYS A 323 26.59 -3.37 25.53
C LYS A 323 26.45 -1.94 26.04
N ASP A 324 25.74 -1.10 25.30
CA ASP A 324 25.54 0.32 25.66
C ASP A 324 24.13 0.75 25.17
N PRO A 325 23.13 0.66 26.05
CA PRO A 325 21.74 1.02 25.70
C PRO A 325 21.54 2.52 25.40
N SER A 326 22.54 3.39 25.69
CA SER A 326 22.48 4.79 25.26
C SER A 326 22.63 4.94 23.75
N LEU A 327 23.28 3.96 23.11
CA LEU A 327 23.34 3.82 21.64
C LEU A 327 22.06 3.16 21.12
N ASN A 328 21.02 3.96 20.96
CA ASN A 328 19.69 3.50 20.58
C ASN A 328 19.08 4.33 19.45
N ALA A 329 18.03 3.81 18.84
CA ALA A 329 17.17 4.54 17.95
C ALA A 329 15.71 4.22 18.25
N PHE A 330 14.85 5.22 18.08
CA PHE A 330 13.41 5.08 18.13
C PHE A 330 12.83 5.67 16.86
N SER A 331 11.94 4.94 16.22
CA SER A 331 11.20 5.42 15.07
C SER A 331 9.70 5.25 15.29
N PHE A 332 8.93 6.25 14.86
CA PHE A 332 7.48 6.22 14.88
C PHE A 332 6.93 6.70 13.55
N TYR A 333 6.05 5.93 12.97
CA TYR A 333 5.30 6.28 11.76
C TYR A 333 3.80 6.26 12.04
N LEU A 334 3.08 7.24 11.51
CA LEU A 334 1.63 7.30 11.50
C LEU A 334 1.15 7.74 10.12
N GLY A 335 0.22 6.96 9.56
CA GLY A 335 -0.55 7.33 8.38
C GLY A 335 -2.03 7.13 8.66
N THR A 336 -2.86 8.15 8.44
CA THR A 336 -4.30 8.06 8.71
C THR A 336 -5.10 8.89 7.74
N ASN A 337 -6.30 8.38 7.43
CA ASN A 337 -7.31 9.09 6.67
C ASN A 337 -8.66 8.85 7.35
N PHE A 338 -9.25 9.91 7.91
CA PHE A 338 -10.52 9.87 8.60
C PHE A 338 -11.59 10.63 7.85
N ARG A 339 -12.77 10.04 7.70
CA ARG A 339 -13.98 10.75 7.32
C ARG A 339 -14.69 11.22 8.59
N ILE A 340 -14.63 12.54 8.88
CA ILE A 340 -15.18 13.14 10.10
C ILE A 340 -16.71 13.22 10.00
N VAL A 341 -17.17 13.88 8.94
CA VAL A 341 -18.59 14.02 8.60
C VAL A 341 -18.77 13.96 7.09
N LYS A 342 -20.01 14.06 6.61
CA LYS A 342 -20.32 14.12 5.17
C LYS A 342 -19.47 15.19 4.48
N GLY A 343 -18.72 14.77 3.48
CA GLY A 343 -17.85 15.64 2.67
C GLY A 343 -16.56 16.10 3.34
N LEU A 344 -16.37 15.93 4.67
CA LEU A 344 -15.18 16.37 5.39
C LEU A 344 -14.29 15.18 5.76
N SER A 345 -13.09 15.19 5.24
CA SER A 345 -12.03 14.21 5.58
C SER A 345 -10.80 14.91 6.17
N PHE A 346 -10.12 14.21 7.05
CA PHE A 346 -8.87 14.61 7.68
C PHE A 346 -7.83 13.54 7.40
N ASN A 347 -6.67 13.95 6.93
CA ASN A 347 -5.53 13.09 6.70
C ASN A 347 -4.31 13.60 7.47
N VAL A 348 -3.56 12.65 8.04
CA VAL A 348 -2.25 12.90 8.65
C VAL A 348 -1.32 11.81 8.20
N SER A 349 -0.11 12.18 7.82
CA SER A 349 0.99 11.23 7.66
C SER A 349 2.27 11.86 8.20
N GLY A 350 3.06 11.06 8.89
CA GLY A 350 4.33 11.55 9.42
C GLY A 350 5.18 10.43 9.96
N ASN A 351 6.46 10.73 10.06
CA ASN A 351 7.43 9.93 10.79
C ASN A 351 8.24 10.82 11.71
N TYR A 352 8.67 10.25 12.81
CA TYR A 352 9.59 10.83 13.75
C TYR A 352 10.63 9.78 14.13
N GLU A 353 11.90 10.15 14.07
CA GLU A 353 13.01 9.26 14.36
C GLU A 353 13.99 9.97 15.30
N ILE A 354 14.39 9.29 16.37
CA ILE A 354 15.50 9.67 17.25
C ILE A 354 16.62 8.68 16.98
N THR A 355 17.83 9.18 16.73
CA THR A 355 18.97 8.36 16.33
C THR A 355 20.18 8.66 17.18
N ASN A 356 20.51 7.76 18.10
CA ASN A 356 21.72 7.83 18.92
C ASN A 356 22.68 6.67 18.64
N ASN A 357 22.36 5.78 17.68
CA ASN A 357 23.11 4.57 17.38
C ASN A 357 23.99 4.68 16.13
N GLN A 358 24.34 5.89 15.70
CA GLN A 358 25.19 6.15 14.53
C GLN A 358 26.68 5.88 14.84
N ILE A 359 27.02 4.63 15.13
CA ILE A 359 28.40 4.21 15.49
C ILE A 359 29.34 4.15 14.27
N ASN A 360 28.79 4.16 13.09
CA ASN A 360 29.50 3.99 11.81
C ASN A 360 30.05 5.31 11.22
N LEU A 361 29.79 6.44 11.83
CA LEU A 361 30.26 7.74 11.32
C LEU A 361 31.77 7.76 11.22
N ALA A 362 32.31 8.19 10.06
CA ALA A 362 33.77 8.35 9.88
C ALA A 362 34.33 9.41 10.82
N ALA A 363 35.53 9.16 11.37
CA ALA A 363 36.27 10.15 12.14
C ALA A 363 36.86 11.22 11.22
N GLY A 364 36.99 12.45 11.72
CA GLY A 364 37.51 13.59 10.99
C GLY A 364 36.43 14.58 10.58
N ASP A 365 36.88 15.77 10.20
CA ASP A 365 36.00 16.83 9.72
C ASP A 365 35.54 16.50 8.29
N LEU A 366 34.28 16.71 8.02
CA LEU A 366 33.75 16.63 6.68
C LEU A 366 34.11 17.87 5.89
N THR A 367 34.53 17.71 4.65
CA THR A 367 34.68 18.85 3.74
C THR A 367 33.29 19.41 3.41
N LEU A 368 33.24 20.69 3.03
CA LEU A 368 31.99 21.31 2.60
C LEU A 368 31.35 20.55 1.42
N GLU A 369 32.19 20.03 0.53
CA GLU A 369 31.76 19.23 -0.62
C GLU A 369 31.14 17.90 -0.19
N GLU A 370 31.77 17.15 0.73
CA GLU A 370 31.24 15.89 1.28
C GLU A 370 29.89 16.10 1.95
N LEU A 371 29.75 17.24 2.67
CA LEU A 371 28.50 17.62 3.33
C LEU A 371 27.38 17.97 2.34
N LEU A 372 27.64 18.92 1.42
CA LEU A 372 26.64 19.41 0.48
C LEU A 372 26.22 18.34 -0.53
N LEU A 373 27.13 17.48 -0.94
CA LEU A 373 26.86 16.40 -1.90
C LEU A 373 26.42 15.10 -1.23
N SER A 374 26.21 15.11 0.09
CA SER A 374 25.80 13.94 0.86
C SER A 374 26.66 12.70 0.59
N GLN A 375 27.97 12.87 0.47
CA GLN A 375 28.90 11.77 0.14
C GLN A 375 29.08 10.83 1.31
N LYS A 376 29.03 11.37 2.53
CA LYS A 376 29.13 10.63 3.81
C LYS A 376 27.94 10.92 4.71
N GLN A 377 27.61 9.96 5.56
CA GLN A 377 26.56 10.12 6.57
C GLN A 377 26.99 11.13 7.64
N VAL A 378 26.11 12.08 7.92
CA VAL A 378 26.30 13.11 8.95
C VAL A 378 25.59 12.70 10.24
N LYS A 379 26.15 13.10 11.38
CA LYS A 379 25.48 12.92 12.67
C LYS A 379 24.16 13.68 12.70
N SER A 380 23.08 12.97 13.01
CA SER A 380 21.76 13.55 13.21
C SER A 380 21.10 12.90 14.43
N GLY A 381 20.69 13.71 15.40
CA GLY A 381 20.02 13.20 16.60
C GLY A 381 18.54 12.91 16.37
N TYR A 382 17.92 13.51 15.36
CA TYR A 382 16.53 13.27 15.02
C TYR A 382 16.25 13.62 13.57
N ASN A 383 15.17 13.03 13.05
CA ASN A 383 14.57 13.36 11.77
C ASN A 383 13.05 13.30 11.90
N TYR A 384 12.33 14.21 11.27
CA TYR A 384 10.88 14.13 11.23
C TYR A 384 10.31 14.65 9.92
N PHE A 385 9.15 14.12 9.59
CA PHE A 385 8.27 14.60 8.55
C PHE A 385 6.84 14.56 9.08
N LEU A 386 6.08 15.61 8.87
CA LEU A 386 4.67 15.69 9.22
C LEU A 386 3.90 16.39 8.12
N SER A 387 2.82 15.75 7.64
CA SER A 387 1.84 16.32 6.75
C SER A 387 0.46 16.13 7.35
N ALA A 388 -0.32 17.21 7.45
CA ALA A 388 -1.70 17.17 7.92
C ALA A 388 -2.57 18.00 6.97
N GLY A 389 -3.76 17.50 6.64
CA GLY A 389 -4.67 18.15 5.73
C GLY A 389 -6.13 17.90 6.06
N LEU A 390 -6.94 18.90 5.83
CA LEU A 390 -8.40 18.81 5.82
C LEU A 390 -8.89 19.00 4.39
N ASN A 391 -9.78 18.12 3.96
CA ASN A 391 -10.44 18.24 2.67
C ASN A 391 -11.95 18.28 2.88
N TYR A 392 -12.58 19.37 2.44
CA TYR A 392 -14.02 19.53 2.51
C TYR A 392 -14.62 19.66 1.11
N SER A 393 -15.39 18.65 0.72
CA SER A 393 -16.09 18.58 -0.55
C SER A 393 -17.59 18.81 -0.33
N PHE A 394 -18.14 19.85 -0.93
CA PHE A 394 -19.57 20.18 -0.88
C PHE A 394 -20.12 20.46 -2.28
N GLY A 395 -21.44 20.58 -2.41
CA GLY A 395 -22.12 20.81 -3.69
C GLY A 395 -22.89 19.58 -4.16
N SER A 396 -23.12 19.46 -5.48
CA SER A 396 -23.95 18.39 -6.05
C SER A 396 -23.36 17.01 -5.72
N MET A 397 -24.17 16.13 -5.15
CA MET A 397 -23.87 14.72 -4.94
C MET A 397 -24.05 13.87 -6.21
N PHE A 398 -24.74 14.42 -7.21
CA PHE A 398 -25.11 13.73 -8.47
C PHE A 398 -24.16 14.04 -9.63
N ASN A 399 -23.17 14.95 -9.43
CA ASN A 399 -22.21 15.25 -10.50
C ASN A 399 -21.15 14.14 -10.57
N THR A 400 -21.49 13.06 -11.23
CA THR A 400 -20.64 11.89 -11.45
C THR A 400 -20.24 11.71 -12.92
N ILE A 401 -20.52 12.74 -13.75
CA ILE A 401 -20.23 12.73 -15.18
C ILE A 401 -18.70 12.71 -15.37
N VAL A 402 -18.25 11.78 -16.23
CA VAL A 402 -16.86 11.71 -16.65
C VAL A 402 -16.67 12.50 -17.92
N ASN A 403 -15.84 13.50 -17.89
CA ASN A 403 -15.44 14.28 -19.05
C ASN A 403 -13.91 14.39 -19.10
N PRO A 404 -13.23 13.56 -19.92
CA PRO A 404 -11.75 13.52 -19.96
C PRO A 404 -11.15 14.61 -20.85
N ARG A 405 -11.92 15.58 -21.33
CA ARG A 405 -11.39 16.64 -22.19
C ARG A 405 -10.40 17.50 -21.40
N PHE A 406 -9.21 17.75 -21.97
CA PHE A 406 -8.10 18.48 -21.35
C PHE A 406 -7.58 17.89 -20.02
N ASN A 407 -7.74 16.58 -19.81
CA ASN A 407 -7.17 15.81 -18.68
C ASN A 407 -5.83 15.17 -19.06
N PHE A 408 -4.81 15.97 -19.44
CA PHE A 408 -3.46 15.51 -19.75
C PHE A 408 -2.39 16.17 -18.89
#